data_b8df9f7dcfde16cfec47e90b7558c861
#
_entry.id   b8df9f7dcfde16cfec47e90b7558c861
#
_cell.length_a   1.000
_cell.length_b   1.000
_cell.length_c   1.000
_cell.angle_alpha   90.00
_cell.angle_beta   90.00
_cell.angle_gamma   90.00
#
_symmetry.space_group_name_H-M   'P 1'
#
loop_
_entity.id
_entity.type
_entity.pdbx_description
1 polymer ?
#
loop_
_entity_poly.entity_id
_entity_poly.type
_entity_poly.pdbx_seq_one_letter_code
_entity_poly.pdbx_strand_id
1 'polypeptide(L)'
;MVDTLHRLAATIAARKGTDAGSSYTASLFARGLPKIAQKLGEEAVETVIAAMQRDPKAVTGEAADLLFHLLVLLEASGVPLADVLAELDRREGVSGLDEKAARTAPPAPAAEETPRPLASPAAPEPAPTPGIALGGPAPASRRRIRRG
;
A
#
# COMPACT_ATOMS: atom_id res chain seq x y z
N MET A 1 -15.20 -0.38 21.06
CA MET A 1 -15.38 -0.73 19.64
C MET A 1 -14.07 -0.58 18.84
N VAL A 2 -13.38 0.56 18.93
CA VAL A 2 -12.07 0.79 18.29
C VAL A 2 -11.05 -0.29 18.69
N ASP A 3 -11.02 -0.66 19.99
CA ASP A 3 -10.12 -1.71 20.50
C ASP A 3 -10.34 -3.09 19.85
N THR A 4 -11.57 -3.51 19.60
CA THR A 4 -11.87 -4.79 18.95
C THR A 4 -11.37 -4.88 17.52
N LEU A 5 -11.55 -3.81 16.72
CA LEU A 5 -11.06 -3.78 15.35
C LEU A 5 -9.53 -3.76 15.30
N HIS A 6 -8.86 -3.05 16.20
CA HIS A 6 -7.39 -3.05 16.28
C HIS A 6 -6.84 -4.42 16.68
N ARG A 7 -7.43 -5.10 17.66
CA ARG A 7 -7.01 -6.46 18.02
C ARG A 7 -7.22 -7.45 16.86
N LEU A 8 -8.35 -7.33 16.16
CA LEU A 8 -8.62 -8.17 15.00
C LEU A 8 -7.63 -7.89 13.87
N ALA A 9 -7.36 -6.63 13.55
CA ALA A 9 -6.36 -6.23 12.55
C ALA A 9 -4.96 -6.79 12.90
N ALA A 10 -4.53 -6.67 14.16
CA ALA A 10 -3.27 -7.24 14.64
C ALA A 10 -3.23 -8.78 14.49
N THR A 11 -4.34 -9.44 14.78
CA THR A 11 -4.46 -10.91 14.61
C THR A 11 -4.36 -11.30 13.13
N ILE A 12 -5.01 -10.56 12.25
CA ILE A 12 -4.95 -10.77 10.79
C ILE A 12 -3.53 -10.57 10.29
N ALA A 13 -2.87 -9.47 10.67
CA ALA A 13 -1.48 -9.18 10.28
C ALA A 13 -0.52 -10.30 10.72
N ALA A 14 -0.68 -10.84 11.91
CA ALA A 14 0.13 -11.96 12.41
C ALA A 14 -0.05 -13.27 11.60
N ARG A 15 -1.09 -13.42 10.80
CA ARG A 15 -1.32 -14.57 9.92
C ARG A 15 -0.73 -14.41 8.52
N LYS A 16 -0.34 -13.22 8.14
CA LYS A 16 0.30 -12.95 6.84
C LYS A 16 1.67 -13.62 6.78
N GLY A 17 1.89 -14.41 5.72
CA GLY A 17 3.14 -15.17 5.56
C GLY A 17 3.26 -16.45 6.39
N THR A 18 2.26 -16.81 7.20
CA THR A 18 2.23 -18.12 7.87
C THR A 18 1.74 -19.22 6.92
N ASP A 19 1.93 -20.51 7.32
CA ASP A 19 1.46 -21.63 6.52
C ASP A 19 -0.05 -21.52 6.20
N ALA A 20 -0.38 -21.71 4.91
CA ALA A 20 -1.77 -21.59 4.42
C ALA A 20 -2.75 -22.55 5.09
N GLY A 21 -2.27 -23.70 5.57
CA GLY A 21 -3.05 -24.67 6.32
C GLY A 21 -3.29 -24.29 7.79
N SER A 22 -2.57 -23.28 8.31
CA SER A 22 -2.62 -22.91 9.72
C SER A 22 -3.90 -22.14 10.12
N SER A 23 -4.54 -21.43 9.16
CA SER A 23 -5.77 -20.68 9.42
C SER A 23 -6.46 -20.26 8.12
N TYR A 24 -7.76 -19.95 8.23
CA TYR A 24 -8.52 -19.38 7.11
C TYR A 24 -7.88 -18.09 6.59
N THR A 25 -7.48 -17.18 7.47
CA THR A 25 -6.81 -15.93 7.11
C THR A 25 -5.52 -16.17 6.33
N ALA A 26 -4.67 -17.11 6.78
CA ALA A 26 -3.45 -17.48 6.06
C ALA A 26 -3.76 -18.04 4.67
N SER A 27 -4.82 -18.85 4.54
CA SER A 27 -5.25 -19.39 3.25
C SER A 27 -5.72 -18.29 2.29
N LEU A 28 -6.37 -17.22 2.78
CA LEU A 28 -6.77 -16.07 1.97
C LEU A 28 -5.54 -15.32 1.45
N PHE A 29 -4.56 -15.04 2.30
CA PHE A 29 -3.30 -14.39 1.87
C PHE A 29 -2.55 -15.23 0.81
N ALA A 30 -2.49 -16.54 0.98
CA ALA A 30 -1.87 -17.44 0.01
C ALA A 30 -2.58 -17.43 -1.36
N ARG A 31 -3.89 -17.20 -1.40
CA ARG A 31 -4.68 -17.07 -2.63
C ARG A 31 -4.54 -15.70 -3.31
N GLY A 32 -4.00 -14.72 -2.59
CA GLY A 32 -3.72 -13.40 -3.10
C GLY A 32 -4.90 -12.44 -3.18
N LEU A 33 -4.58 -11.20 -3.55
CA LEU A 33 -5.50 -10.07 -3.55
C LEU A 33 -6.80 -10.29 -4.35
N PRO A 34 -6.82 -10.92 -5.54
CA PRO A 34 -8.06 -11.14 -6.27
C PRO A 34 -9.09 -11.98 -5.50
N LYS A 35 -8.62 -13.02 -4.77
CA LYS A 35 -9.53 -13.86 -3.97
C LYS A 35 -10.02 -13.12 -2.72
N ILE A 36 -9.17 -12.32 -2.09
CA ILE A 36 -9.54 -11.48 -0.95
C ILE A 36 -10.61 -10.46 -1.37
N ALA A 37 -10.41 -9.78 -2.50
CA ALA A 37 -11.37 -8.81 -3.04
C ALA A 37 -12.71 -9.47 -3.42
N GLN A 38 -12.66 -10.67 -4.02
CA GLN A 38 -13.87 -11.45 -4.30
C GLN A 38 -14.65 -11.72 -3.02
N LYS A 39 -13.99 -12.20 -1.95
CA LYS A 39 -14.67 -12.49 -0.67
C LYS A 39 -15.31 -11.24 -0.07
N LEU A 40 -14.61 -10.12 -0.05
CA LEU A 40 -15.21 -8.86 0.42
C LEU A 40 -16.47 -8.49 -0.36
N GLY A 41 -16.47 -8.68 -1.69
CA GLY A 41 -17.65 -8.43 -2.53
C GLY A 41 -18.80 -9.38 -2.22
N GLU A 42 -18.54 -10.66 -1.97
CA GLU A 42 -19.54 -11.65 -1.57
C GLU A 42 -20.22 -11.21 -0.26
N GLU A 43 -19.46 -10.91 0.80
CA GLU A 43 -20.00 -10.51 2.10
C GLU A 43 -20.79 -9.17 2.02
N ALA A 44 -20.36 -8.26 1.16
CA ALA A 44 -21.10 -7.02 0.93
C ALA A 44 -22.48 -7.29 0.34
N VAL A 45 -22.59 -8.20 -0.63
CA VAL A 45 -23.87 -8.60 -1.24
C VAL A 45 -24.75 -9.35 -0.22
N GLU A 46 -24.17 -10.27 0.56
CA GLU A 46 -24.89 -11.02 1.58
C GLU A 46 -25.43 -10.12 2.70
N THR A 47 -24.65 -9.11 3.12
CA THR A 47 -25.12 -8.05 4.03
C THR A 47 -26.35 -7.31 3.49
N VAL A 48 -26.32 -6.94 2.20
CA VAL A 48 -27.47 -6.25 1.54
C VAL A 48 -28.69 -7.17 1.48
N ILE A 49 -28.51 -8.43 1.13
CA ILE A 49 -29.61 -9.41 1.08
C ILE A 49 -30.25 -9.58 2.46
N ALA A 50 -29.44 -9.77 3.50
CA ALA A 50 -29.90 -9.89 4.88
C ALA A 50 -30.70 -8.65 5.33
N ALA A 51 -30.22 -7.46 4.97
CA ALA A 51 -30.91 -6.21 5.26
C ALA A 51 -32.28 -6.12 4.55
N MET A 52 -32.36 -6.54 3.29
CA MET A 52 -33.62 -6.55 2.54
C MET A 52 -34.63 -7.57 3.09
N GLN A 53 -34.14 -8.67 3.66
CA GLN A 53 -34.96 -9.66 4.37
C GLN A 53 -35.42 -9.19 5.76
N ARG A 54 -34.87 -8.09 6.26
CA ARG A 54 -35.16 -7.52 7.58
C ARG A 54 -34.86 -8.50 8.71
N ASP A 55 -33.78 -9.27 8.57
CA ASP A 55 -33.29 -10.19 9.59
C ASP A 55 -32.08 -9.55 10.33
N PRO A 56 -32.30 -8.97 11.53
CA PRO A 56 -31.21 -8.31 12.27
C PRO A 56 -30.08 -9.26 12.66
N LYS A 57 -30.38 -10.55 12.88
CA LYS A 57 -29.37 -11.54 13.22
C LYS A 57 -28.49 -11.87 12.02
N ALA A 58 -29.07 -12.09 10.88
CA ALA A 58 -28.32 -12.28 9.64
C ALA A 58 -27.49 -11.03 9.29
N VAL A 59 -28.07 -9.82 9.36
CA VAL A 59 -27.32 -8.57 9.14
C VAL A 59 -26.12 -8.45 10.07
N THR A 60 -26.25 -8.84 11.34
CA THR A 60 -25.13 -8.81 12.29
C THR A 60 -24.01 -9.77 11.89
N GLY A 61 -24.36 -10.98 11.43
CA GLY A 61 -23.39 -11.97 10.95
C GLY A 61 -22.64 -11.48 9.73
N GLU A 62 -23.38 -11.14 8.68
CA GLU A 62 -22.79 -10.71 7.41
C GLU A 62 -21.98 -9.39 7.53
N ALA A 63 -22.43 -8.46 8.38
CA ALA A 63 -21.67 -7.24 8.66
C ALA A 63 -20.36 -7.53 9.40
N ALA A 64 -20.34 -8.53 10.29
CA ALA A 64 -19.09 -8.94 10.94
C ALA A 64 -18.11 -9.58 9.95
N ASP A 65 -18.61 -10.43 9.04
CA ASP A 65 -17.81 -11.05 7.99
C ASP A 65 -17.31 -10.01 6.98
N LEU A 66 -18.13 -9.04 6.62
CA LEU A 66 -17.74 -7.90 5.79
C LEU A 66 -16.58 -7.11 6.42
N LEU A 67 -16.68 -6.78 7.71
CA LEU A 67 -15.62 -6.07 8.44
C LEU A 67 -14.34 -6.91 8.51
N PHE A 68 -14.45 -8.22 8.75
CA PHE A 68 -13.31 -9.12 8.76
C PHE A 68 -12.60 -9.13 7.39
N HIS A 69 -13.33 -9.34 6.30
CA HIS A 69 -12.74 -9.38 4.95
C HIS A 69 -12.21 -8.02 4.50
N LEU A 70 -12.81 -6.91 4.96
CA LEU A 70 -12.26 -5.57 4.76
C LEU A 70 -10.88 -5.43 5.42
N LEU A 71 -10.73 -5.86 6.68
CA LEU A 71 -9.43 -5.81 7.37
C LEU A 71 -8.37 -6.69 6.67
N VAL A 72 -8.76 -7.87 6.16
CA VAL A 72 -7.85 -8.73 5.37
C VAL A 72 -7.43 -8.02 4.08
N LEU A 73 -8.35 -7.34 3.40
CA LEU A 73 -8.05 -6.58 2.18
C LEU A 73 -7.08 -5.42 2.48
N LEU A 74 -7.34 -4.65 3.53
CA LEU A 74 -6.47 -3.54 3.95
C LEU A 74 -5.04 -4.04 4.21
N GLU A 75 -4.89 -5.11 4.99
CA GLU A 75 -3.58 -5.71 5.28
C GLU A 75 -2.90 -6.24 4.00
N ALA A 76 -3.63 -6.88 3.10
CA ALA A 76 -3.10 -7.35 1.82
C ALA A 76 -2.64 -6.22 0.92
N SER A 77 -3.31 -5.07 0.98
CA SER A 77 -3.02 -3.86 0.20
C SER A 77 -1.98 -2.95 0.86
N GLY A 78 -1.51 -3.27 2.08
CA GLY A 78 -0.56 -2.45 2.82
C GLY A 78 -1.15 -1.14 3.34
N VAL A 79 -2.47 -1.08 3.55
CA VAL A 79 -3.17 0.10 4.08
C VAL A 79 -3.43 -0.10 5.58
N PRO A 80 -2.84 0.73 6.47
CA PRO A 80 -3.10 0.65 7.90
C PRO A 80 -4.56 0.96 8.24
N LEU A 81 -5.16 0.20 9.17
CA LEU A 81 -6.50 0.53 9.68
C LEU A 81 -6.57 1.95 10.26
N ALA A 82 -5.50 2.41 10.90
CA ALA A 82 -5.42 3.76 11.46
C ALA A 82 -5.65 4.86 10.40
N ASP A 83 -5.16 4.68 9.18
CA ASP A 83 -5.33 5.65 8.10
C ASP A 83 -6.80 5.73 7.66
N VAL A 84 -7.48 4.58 7.62
CA VAL A 84 -8.91 4.52 7.30
C VAL A 84 -9.75 5.21 8.39
N LEU A 85 -9.40 4.98 9.66
CA LEU A 85 -10.09 5.63 10.79
C LEU A 85 -9.83 7.14 10.79
N ALA A 86 -8.59 7.59 10.56
CA ALA A 86 -8.27 9.01 10.45
C ALA A 86 -9.03 9.70 9.29
N GLU A 87 -9.23 9.00 8.16
CA GLU A 87 -10.04 9.53 7.07
C GLU A 87 -11.53 9.63 7.42
N LEU A 88 -12.05 8.67 8.21
CA LEU A 88 -13.41 8.75 8.74
C LEU A 88 -13.56 9.91 9.72
N ASP A 89 -12.60 10.09 10.64
CA ASP A 89 -12.57 11.22 11.58
C ASP A 89 -12.52 12.56 10.82
N ARG A 90 -11.71 12.64 9.77
CA ARG A 90 -11.65 13.85 8.91
C ARG A 90 -12.99 14.18 8.25
N ARG A 91 -13.79 13.16 7.91
CA ARG A 91 -15.13 13.34 7.31
C ARG A 91 -16.21 13.62 8.35
N GLU A 92 -15.98 13.29 9.60
CA GLU A 92 -16.89 13.60 10.70
C GLU A 92 -17.03 15.12 10.83
N GLY A 93 -18.24 15.62 10.72
CA GLY A 93 -18.55 17.06 10.75
C GLY A 93 -18.48 17.79 9.40
N VAL A 94 -18.04 17.12 8.32
CA VAL A 94 -18.16 17.65 6.96
C VAL A 94 -19.50 17.24 6.37
N SER A 95 -20.28 18.21 5.83
CA SER A 95 -21.51 17.88 5.14
C SER A 95 -21.23 16.95 3.96
N GLY A 96 -21.95 15.83 3.86
CA GLY A 96 -21.81 14.91 2.72
C GLY A 96 -22.08 15.55 1.35
N LEU A 97 -22.78 16.68 1.33
CA LEU A 97 -22.99 17.52 0.14
C LEU A 97 -21.72 18.28 -0.23
N ASP A 98 -21.01 18.81 0.75
CA ASP A 98 -19.76 19.55 0.55
C ASP A 98 -18.64 18.60 0.08
N GLU A 99 -18.57 17.40 0.64
CA GLU A 99 -17.63 16.37 0.20
C GLU A 99 -17.90 15.91 -1.23
N LYS A 100 -19.17 15.71 -1.60
CA LYS A 100 -19.55 15.37 -2.97
C LYS A 100 -19.20 16.49 -3.96
N ALA A 101 -19.41 17.75 -3.57
CA ALA A 101 -19.03 18.91 -4.38
C ALA A 101 -17.51 19.00 -4.57
N ALA A 102 -16.72 18.73 -3.52
CA ALA A 102 -15.27 18.72 -3.58
C ALA A 102 -14.70 17.62 -4.51
N ARG A 103 -15.33 16.45 -4.57
CA ARG A 103 -14.94 15.35 -5.48
C ARG A 103 -15.27 15.62 -6.95
N THR A 104 -16.30 16.43 -7.22
CA THR A 104 -16.75 16.79 -8.58
C THR A 104 -16.14 18.09 -9.08
N ALA A 105 -15.46 18.86 -8.21
CA ALA A 105 -14.74 20.06 -8.61
C ALA A 105 -13.57 19.67 -9.55
N PRO A 106 -13.40 20.37 -10.70
CA PRO A 106 -12.22 20.17 -11.54
C PRO A 106 -10.96 20.49 -10.72
N PRO A 107 -9.81 19.84 -10.97
CA PRO A 107 -8.57 20.15 -10.29
C PRO A 107 -8.28 21.65 -10.46
N ALA A 108 -7.93 22.32 -9.35
CA ALA A 108 -7.51 23.71 -9.40
C ALA A 108 -6.42 23.86 -10.45
N PRO A 109 -6.44 24.92 -11.29
CA PRO A 109 -5.38 25.13 -12.25
C PRO A 109 -4.05 25.13 -11.49
N ALA A 110 -3.11 24.32 -11.97
CA ALA A 110 -1.76 24.27 -11.43
C ALA A 110 -1.26 25.71 -11.31
N ALA A 111 -0.86 26.14 -10.11
CA ALA A 111 -0.25 27.43 -9.93
C ALA A 111 0.86 27.55 -10.97
N GLU A 112 0.79 28.56 -11.84
CA GLU A 112 1.83 28.84 -12.82
C GLU A 112 3.16 28.89 -12.04
N GLU A 113 4.01 27.90 -12.30
CA GLU A 113 5.40 27.98 -11.85
C GLU A 113 5.98 29.26 -12.44
N THR A 114 6.20 30.25 -11.60
CA THR A 114 7.01 31.41 -11.98
C THR A 114 8.32 30.88 -12.57
N PRO A 115 8.67 31.25 -13.81
CA PRO A 115 9.88 30.74 -14.43
C PRO A 115 11.08 31.09 -13.56
N ARG A 116 11.77 30.06 -13.09
CA ARG A 116 13.03 30.17 -12.35
C ARG A 116 13.99 31.00 -13.21
N PRO A 117 14.59 32.07 -12.69
CA PRO A 117 15.55 32.83 -13.48
C PRO A 117 16.68 31.90 -13.94
N LEU A 118 16.95 31.92 -15.24
CA LEU A 118 18.04 31.18 -15.88
C LEU A 118 19.36 31.50 -15.14
N ALA A 119 19.96 30.48 -14.53
CA ALA A 119 21.29 30.60 -13.97
C ALA A 119 22.26 31.02 -15.08
N SER A 120 23.01 32.09 -14.85
CA SER A 120 24.11 32.54 -15.71
C SER A 120 25.05 31.38 -16.02
N PRO A 121 25.56 31.25 -17.25
CA PRO A 121 26.51 30.18 -17.56
C PRO A 121 27.78 30.37 -16.73
N ALA A 122 28.14 29.29 -16.01
CA ALA A 122 29.38 29.19 -15.27
C ALA A 122 30.56 29.35 -16.24
N ALA A 123 31.59 30.11 -15.80
CA ALA A 123 32.83 30.30 -16.53
C ALA A 123 33.54 28.95 -16.79
N PRO A 124 34.26 28.79 -17.92
CA PRO A 124 34.91 27.52 -18.24
C PRO A 124 36.04 27.21 -17.26
N GLU A 125 36.06 25.96 -16.79
CA GLU A 125 37.15 25.43 -15.96
C GLU A 125 38.48 25.42 -16.74
N PRO A 126 39.63 25.69 -16.06
CA PRO A 126 40.92 25.59 -16.70
C PRO A 126 41.29 24.14 -17.01
N ALA A 127 41.87 23.92 -18.19
CA ALA A 127 42.29 22.60 -18.69
C ALA A 127 43.27 21.89 -17.74
N PRO A 128 43.20 20.55 -17.61
CA PRO A 128 44.12 19.79 -16.76
C PRO A 128 45.49 19.72 -17.37
N THR A 129 46.50 20.01 -16.53
CA THR A 129 47.96 19.92 -16.82
C THR A 129 48.35 18.45 -17.04
N PRO A 130 49.16 18.10 -18.05
CA PRO A 130 49.55 16.72 -18.30
C PRO A 130 50.50 16.22 -17.21
N GLY A 131 50.03 15.27 -16.39
CA GLY A 131 50.81 14.56 -15.39
C GLY A 131 51.73 13.52 -16.01
N ILE A 132 52.99 13.55 -15.60
CA ILE A 132 54.09 12.66 -15.99
C ILE A 132 53.73 11.21 -15.56
N ALA A 133 53.75 10.27 -16.52
CA ALA A 133 53.60 8.85 -16.28
C ALA A 133 54.86 8.27 -15.60
N LEU A 134 54.75 7.82 -14.37
CA LEU A 134 55.76 6.95 -13.73
C LEU A 134 55.28 5.50 -13.85
N GLY A 135 56.06 4.69 -14.51
CA GLY A 135 55.80 3.28 -14.76
C GLY A 135 55.74 2.45 -13.48
N GLY A 136 54.75 1.63 -13.38
CA GLY A 136 54.62 0.56 -12.40
C GLY A 136 54.70 -0.82 -13.04
N PRO A 137 55.24 -1.83 -12.33
CA PRO A 137 55.64 -3.10 -12.92
C PRO A 137 54.43 -4.04 -13.25
N ALA A 138 54.69 -4.92 -14.25
CA ALA A 138 53.74 -5.90 -14.78
C ALA A 138 53.30 -6.96 -13.74
N PRO A 139 52.05 -7.44 -13.78
CA PRO A 139 51.60 -8.56 -12.93
C PRO A 139 52.02 -9.91 -13.50
N ALA A 140 52.57 -10.74 -12.61
CA ALA A 140 53.02 -12.10 -12.85
C ALA A 140 51.86 -13.05 -13.21
N SER A 141 52.08 -13.90 -14.24
CA SER A 141 51.22 -14.97 -14.69
C SER A 141 51.06 -16.05 -13.62
N ARG A 142 49.79 -16.38 -13.21
CA ARG A 142 49.50 -17.56 -12.41
C ARG A 142 49.07 -18.73 -13.31
N ARG A 143 49.94 -19.72 -13.31
CA ARG A 143 49.84 -21.05 -13.92
C ARG A 143 48.58 -21.76 -13.40
N ARG A 144 47.82 -22.30 -14.37
CA ARG A 144 46.75 -23.26 -14.19
C ARG A 144 47.34 -24.61 -13.78
N ILE A 145 47.00 -25.12 -12.61
CA ILE A 145 47.25 -26.52 -12.25
C ILE A 145 45.94 -27.29 -12.49
N ARG A 146 45.98 -28.24 -13.45
CA ARG A 146 45.01 -29.32 -13.59
C ARG A 146 45.42 -30.43 -12.62
N ARG A 147 44.49 -30.97 -11.88
CA ARG A 147 44.42 -32.36 -11.39
C ARG A 147 42.93 -32.73 -11.43
N GLY A 148 42.58 -33.82 -11.99
CA GLY A 148 42.78 -35.22 -11.92
C GLY A 148 41.62 -35.85 -11.22
#